data_9951f2763dd7202aade2c1e5b76c96c5
#
_entry.id   9951f2763dd7202aade2c1e5b76c96c5
#
_cell.length_a   1.000
_cell.length_b   1.000
_cell.length_c   1.000
_cell.angle_alpha   90.00
_cell.angle_beta   90.00
_cell.angle_gamma   90.00
#
_symmetry.space_group_name_H-M   'P 1'
#
loop_
_entity.id
_entity.type
_entity.pdbx_description
1 polymer ?
#
loop_
_entity_poly.entity_id
_entity_poly.type
_entity_poly.pdbx_seq_one_letter_code
_entity_poly.pdbx_strand_id
1 'polypeptide(L)'
;MAGLYVARQLTKHGLRVAVVESGSARPVGGADDLNEISDEHGCYQWPVTGRARGMGGSSTVWGGKMIPLSPADLTARPHVDAPAWPLGHDELYQGLGEIEALFRLDGGAYEEGAPPHFRTGVKLPQGDTDFSVRWAKWARFRRGDMWRILKDQLANHPLAHIWTDATVSEFTVDRWSRRLLSIHCDDGAGHALDVQAEHFVLAAGTLESTRLLLLLDRCGEGRIFSSCDALGHYFQDHLDAPVGRLVVRDPDRFDRLLAPRYRGLQRRSPHIELTDTAQRDERVASAFVHMTADLSQNETLGTIKRLGKRLEESDYQGLLTELQKSRLAPRSLGRLVARRLYHHTLFMPGDVAFNLRVCIEQAPRHENRIRLGDARDRLGMPKVELKWRPSDIDERTFRSCVDRFSAFWQRQGLDRICGIEWLAHTRPGASIVEAAQDYAHPSGTARMGTDARQSVVDGDLLCHHVANLSVVGAACFPSSGSANPSLTIMLLAWRAARAIASAMTRPAAQVHVPAASREAANV
;
A
#
# COMPACT_ATOMS: atom_id res chain seq x y z
N MET A 1 3.89 -0.69 -9.19
CA MET A 1 2.67 0.16 -9.20
C MET A 1 3.05 1.63 -9.41
N ALA A 2 3.68 2.27 -8.45
CA ALA A 2 4.07 3.69 -8.51
C ALA A 2 4.94 4.04 -9.72
N GLY A 3 6.00 3.27 -9.99
CA GLY A 3 6.93 3.54 -11.10
C GLY A 3 6.25 3.59 -12.48
N LEU A 4 5.33 2.68 -12.77
CA LEU A 4 4.56 2.71 -14.04
C LEU A 4 3.66 3.94 -14.14
N TYR A 5 3.08 4.39 -13.01
CA TYR A 5 2.28 5.61 -13.01
C TYR A 5 3.15 6.85 -13.27
N VAL A 6 4.30 6.95 -12.59
CA VAL A 6 5.28 8.04 -12.81
C VAL A 6 5.73 8.03 -14.28
N ALA A 7 6.14 6.88 -14.82
CA ALA A 7 6.55 6.74 -16.21
C ALA A 7 5.48 7.26 -17.18
N ARG A 8 4.23 6.86 -17.01
CA ARG A 8 3.10 7.36 -17.81
C ARG A 8 2.91 8.86 -17.70
N GLN A 9 3.04 9.43 -16.51
CA GLN A 9 2.88 10.88 -16.34
C GLN A 9 4.02 11.66 -16.98
N LEU A 10 5.26 11.21 -16.80
CA LEU A 10 6.42 11.88 -17.40
C LEU A 10 6.40 11.84 -18.93
N THR A 11 6.00 10.72 -19.54
CA THR A 11 5.83 10.64 -21.01
C THR A 11 4.74 11.57 -21.52
N LYS A 12 3.66 11.80 -20.77
CA LYS A 12 2.64 12.81 -21.12
C LYS A 12 3.17 14.25 -21.09
N HIS A 13 4.19 14.52 -20.28
CA HIS A 13 4.90 15.79 -20.24
C HIS A 13 6.03 15.90 -21.27
N GLY A 14 6.13 14.96 -22.21
CA GLY A 14 7.13 14.97 -23.28
C GLY A 14 8.51 14.50 -22.87
N LEU A 15 8.68 13.93 -21.68
CA LEU A 15 9.96 13.43 -21.18
C LEU A 15 10.20 11.99 -21.66
N ARG A 16 11.45 11.68 -22.03
CA ARG A 16 11.89 10.31 -22.32
C ARG A 16 12.08 9.56 -21.02
N VAL A 17 11.55 8.35 -20.93
CA VAL A 17 11.57 7.53 -19.73
C VAL A 17 12.13 6.14 -20.02
N ALA A 18 13.11 5.71 -19.24
CA ALA A 18 13.57 4.34 -19.14
C ALA A 18 12.90 3.66 -17.94
N VAL A 19 12.18 2.57 -18.18
CA VAL A 19 11.62 1.72 -17.12
C VAL A 19 12.47 0.46 -17.02
N VAL A 20 13.10 0.26 -15.88
CA VAL A 20 13.92 -0.92 -15.58
C VAL A 20 13.18 -1.76 -14.55
N GLU A 21 12.87 -3.00 -14.91
CA GLU A 21 12.15 -3.97 -14.08
C GLU A 21 12.97 -5.24 -13.91
N SER A 22 13.19 -5.63 -12.66
CA SER A 22 13.99 -6.80 -12.32
C SER A 22 13.35 -8.13 -12.75
N GLY A 23 12.04 -8.22 -12.79
CA GLY A 23 11.34 -9.42 -13.21
C GLY A 23 10.89 -9.38 -14.66
N SER A 24 10.25 -10.46 -15.11
CA SER A 24 9.87 -10.65 -16.50
C SER A 24 8.65 -9.79 -16.92
N ALA A 25 8.45 -9.69 -18.23
CA ALA A 25 7.27 -9.03 -18.82
C ALA A 25 5.94 -9.68 -18.41
N ARG A 26 5.96 -10.96 -18.07
CA ARG A 26 4.83 -11.72 -17.50
C ARG A 26 5.25 -12.25 -16.15
N PRO A 27 4.79 -11.64 -15.03
CA PRO A 27 5.10 -12.14 -13.71
C PRO A 27 4.66 -13.61 -13.61
N VAL A 28 5.61 -14.50 -13.34
CA VAL A 28 5.30 -15.87 -12.99
C VAL A 28 4.92 -15.84 -11.52
N GLY A 29 3.68 -16.21 -11.20
CA GLY A 29 3.26 -16.31 -9.81
C GLY A 29 4.07 -17.38 -9.10
N GLY A 30 4.69 -17.02 -7.98
CA GLY A 30 5.57 -17.90 -7.21
C GLY A 30 6.62 -17.12 -6.44
N ALA A 31 7.34 -17.81 -5.56
CA ALA A 31 8.44 -17.25 -4.81
C ALA A 31 9.61 -16.94 -5.75
N ASP A 32 9.93 -15.66 -5.93
CA ASP A 32 11.16 -15.22 -6.60
C ASP A 32 12.29 -15.21 -5.55
N ASP A 33 13.40 -15.91 -5.81
CA ASP A 33 14.55 -16.01 -4.92
C ASP A 33 15.19 -14.63 -4.62
N LEU A 34 15.10 -13.68 -5.55
CA LEU A 34 15.53 -12.31 -5.33
C LEU A 34 14.64 -11.55 -4.29
N ASN A 35 13.48 -12.12 -3.92
CA ASN A 35 12.63 -11.61 -2.85
C ASN A 35 12.98 -12.19 -1.48
N GLU A 36 13.88 -13.16 -1.40
CA GLU A 36 14.30 -13.73 -0.13
C GLU A 36 14.98 -12.69 0.76
N ILE A 37 14.68 -12.75 2.04
CA ILE A 37 15.28 -11.93 3.09
C ILE A 37 15.72 -12.81 4.26
N SER A 38 16.67 -12.32 5.06
CA SER A 38 16.94 -12.87 6.39
C SER A 38 16.10 -12.09 7.41
N ASP A 39 15.29 -12.79 8.20
CA ASP A 39 14.52 -12.19 9.30
C ASP A 39 15.14 -12.60 10.63
N GLU A 40 15.68 -11.63 11.39
CA GLU A 40 16.39 -11.88 12.65
C GLU A 40 15.50 -12.57 13.69
N HIS A 41 14.19 -12.32 13.66
CA HIS A 41 13.25 -12.84 14.64
C HIS A 41 12.29 -13.91 14.09
N GLY A 42 12.28 -14.14 12.78
CA GLY A 42 11.38 -15.11 12.12
C GLY A 42 9.89 -14.74 12.22
N CYS A 43 9.59 -13.47 12.43
CA CYS A 43 8.22 -12.99 12.67
C CYS A 43 7.49 -12.52 11.40
N TYR A 44 8.23 -12.17 10.36
CA TYR A 44 7.69 -11.61 9.13
C TYR A 44 7.28 -12.71 8.16
N GLN A 45 5.96 -12.85 7.89
CA GLN A 45 5.42 -14.02 7.19
C GLN A 45 5.32 -13.85 5.67
N TRP A 46 5.21 -12.60 5.18
CA TRP A 46 4.97 -12.32 3.76
C TRP A 46 6.16 -11.69 3.00
N PRO A 47 7.43 -12.01 3.32
CA PRO A 47 8.56 -11.35 2.67
C PRO A 47 8.68 -11.68 1.18
N VAL A 48 8.31 -12.88 0.79
CA VAL A 48 8.43 -13.39 -0.58
C VAL A 48 7.08 -13.34 -1.29
N THR A 49 6.06 -13.98 -0.71
CA THR A 49 4.75 -14.16 -1.36
C THR A 49 3.89 -12.90 -1.40
N GLY A 50 4.14 -11.92 -0.54
CA GLY A 50 3.49 -10.60 -0.55
C GLY A 50 4.04 -9.63 -1.60
N ARG A 51 5.13 -10.01 -2.29
CA ARG A 51 5.80 -9.20 -3.33
C ARG A 51 5.81 -9.93 -4.66
N ALA A 52 5.74 -9.19 -5.75
CA ALA A 52 5.86 -9.73 -7.10
C ALA A 52 6.87 -8.92 -7.89
N ARG A 53 7.81 -9.61 -8.57
CA ARG A 53 8.71 -9.04 -9.58
C ARG A 53 8.11 -9.26 -10.96
N GLY A 54 8.27 -8.27 -11.83
CA GLY A 54 7.73 -8.26 -13.17
C GLY A 54 6.80 -7.08 -13.43
N MET A 55 6.37 -6.94 -14.67
CA MET A 55 5.52 -5.82 -15.08
C MET A 55 4.22 -5.76 -14.29
N GLY A 56 3.98 -4.62 -13.64
CA GLY A 56 2.90 -4.44 -12.67
C GLY A 56 3.32 -4.56 -11.21
N GLY A 57 4.39 -5.33 -10.93
CA GLY A 57 4.89 -5.56 -9.57
C GLY A 57 3.81 -6.09 -8.63
N SER A 58 3.87 -5.73 -7.36
CA SER A 58 2.89 -6.19 -6.35
C SER A 58 1.43 -5.77 -6.63
N SER A 59 1.17 -4.92 -7.66
CA SER A 59 -0.21 -4.67 -8.10
C SER A 59 -0.87 -5.88 -8.78
N THR A 60 -0.13 -6.91 -9.11
CA THR A 60 -0.66 -8.17 -9.66
C THR A 60 -1.21 -9.11 -8.59
N VAL A 61 -0.80 -8.93 -7.33
CA VAL A 61 -1.14 -9.82 -6.20
C VAL A 61 -1.92 -9.13 -5.07
N TRP A 62 -2.10 -7.81 -5.09
CA TRP A 62 -2.81 -7.07 -4.04
C TRP A 62 -4.32 -7.27 -4.06
N GLY A 63 -5.00 -6.96 -2.94
CA GLY A 63 -6.46 -7.10 -2.81
C GLY A 63 -7.29 -6.03 -3.49
N GLY A 64 -6.74 -4.88 -3.87
CA GLY A 64 -7.46 -3.78 -4.52
C GLY A 64 -8.23 -2.83 -3.59
N LYS A 65 -8.09 -2.94 -2.26
CA LYS A 65 -8.75 -2.07 -1.29
C LYS A 65 -8.06 -0.71 -1.23
N MET A 66 -8.83 0.36 -1.38
CA MET A 66 -8.39 1.75 -1.34
C MET A 66 -9.21 2.56 -0.36
N ILE A 67 -8.52 3.24 0.54
CA ILE A 67 -9.09 4.16 1.52
C ILE A 67 -8.05 5.23 1.84
N PRO A 68 -8.43 6.52 2.00
CA PRO A 68 -7.49 7.57 2.38
C PRO A 68 -7.04 7.42 3.84
N LEU A 69 -5.85 7.91 4.15
CA LEU A 69 -5.46 8.22 5.52
C LEU A 69 -6.44 9.25 6.11
N SER A 70 -6.67 9.19 7.40
CA SER A 70 -7.43 10.25 8.08
C SER A 70 -6.58 11.51 8.23
N PRO A 71 -7.17 12.71 8.40
CA PRO A 71 -6.39 13.91 8.71
C PRO A 71 -5.50 13.74 9.95
N ALA A 72 -5.96 12.99 10.95
CA ALA A 72 -5.21 12.72 12.17
C ALA A 72 -3.96 11.87 11.92
N ASP A 73 -3.98 10.93 10.95
CA ASP A 73 -2.82 10.11 10.60
C ASP A 73 -1.65 10.93 10.05
N LEU A 74 -1.91 12.14 9.52
CA LEU A 74 -0.90 13.03 8.96
C LEU A 74 -0.32 14.01 10.00
N THR A 75 -0.92 14.10 11.19
CA THR A 75 -0.43 14.96 12.27
C THR A 75 0.56 14.23 13.17
N ALA A 76 1.35 14.98 13.94
CA ALA A 76 2.20 14.39 14.96
C ALA A 76 1.36 13.68 16.03
N ARG A 77 1.74 12.45 16.35
CA ARG A 77 1.11 11.65 17.42
C ARG A 77 2.17 11.22 18.45
N PRO A 78 2.54 12.16 19.37
CA PRO A 78 3.64 11.92 20.31
C PRO A 78 3.42 10.73 21.24
N HIS A 79 2.16 10.33 21.46
CA HIS A 79 1.81 9.19 22.31
C HIS A 79 2.22 7.82 21.71
N VAL A 80 2.58 7.78 20.42
CA VAL A 80 3.08 6.60 19.71
C VAL A 80 4.35 6.91 18.90
N ASP A 81 5.04 7.99 19.22
CA ASP A 81 6.28 8.44 18.56
C ASP A 81 6.18 8.64 17.03
N ALA A 82 4.95 8.86 16.54
CA ALA A 82 4.72 9.11 15.12
C ALA A 82 4.90 10.59 14.78
N PRO A 83 5.86 10.93 13.90
CA PRO A 83 6.07 12.31 13.46
C PRO A 83 4.94 12.79 12.56
N ALA A 84 4.78 14.11 12.43
CA ALA A 84 3.91 14.67 11.41
C ALA A 84 4.45 14.34 10.00
N TRP A 85 3.54 14.16 9.06
CA TRP A 85 3.89 14.16 7.64
C TRP A 85 4.26 15.61 7.23
N PRO A 86 5.23 15.80 6.33
CA PRO A 86 5.56 17.15 5.82
C PRO A 86 4.51 17.68 4.84
N LEU A 87 3.39 16.97 4.67
CA LEU A 87 2.29 17.26 3.76
C LEU A 87 0.99 17.38 4.55
N GLY A 88 0.23 18.44 4.28
CA GLY A 88 -1.15 18.56 4.77
C GLY A 88 -2.10 17.60 4.05
N HIS A 89 -3.25 17.32 4.68
CA HIS A 89 -4.26 16.42 4.11
C HIS A 89 -4.70 16.87 2.72
N ASP A 90 -5.13 18.13 2.56
CA ASP A 90 -5.61 18.64 1.27
C ASP A 90 -4.52 18.60 0.19
N GLU A 91 -3.28 18.83 0.58
CA GLU A 91 -2.13 18.79 -0.31
C GLU A 91 -1.86 17.37 -0.82
N LEU A 92 -1.90 16.36 0.07
CA LEU A 92 -1.71 14.95 -0.30
C LEU A 92 -2.82 14.48 -1.24
N TYR A 93 -4.06 14.94 -1.04
CA TYR A 93 -5.23 14.46 -1.79
C TYR A 93 -5.58 15.26 -3.04
N GLN A 94 -4.76 16.22 -3.46
CA GLN A 94 -4.96 16.98 -4.73
C GLN A 94 -5.14 16.07 -5.95
N GLY A 95 -4.43 14.95 -6.00
CA GLY A 95 -4.50 13.97 -7.10
C GLY A 95 -5.61 12.93 -6.99
N LEU A 96 -6.46 12.98 -5.94
CA LEU A 96 -7.41 11.90 -5.65
C LEU A 96 -8.33 11.57 -6.83
N GLY A 97 -8.93 12.56 -7.46
CA GLY A 97 -9.85 12.36 -8.59
C GLY A 97 -9.18 11.68 -9.78
N GLU A 98 -7.91 11.99 -10.06
CA GLU A 98 -7.15 11.36 -11.14
C GLU A 98 -6.84 9.89 -10.82
N ILE A 99 -6.47 9.59 -9.58
CA ILE A 99 -6.20 8.22 -9.14
C ILE A 99 -7.49 7.40 -9.11
N GLU A 100 -8.59 7.94 -8.63
CA GLU A 100 -9.89 7.29 -8.66
C GLU A 100 -10.35 6.99 -10.10
N ALA A 101 -10.17 7.93 -11.02
CA ALA A 101 -10.47 7.75 -12.43
C ALA A 101 -9.61 6.63 -13.08
N LEU A 102 -8.30 6.56 -12.73
CA LEU A 102 -7.39 5.53 -13.22
C LEU A 102 -7.89 4.12 -12.87
N PHE A 103 -8.30 3.91 -11.64
CA PHE A 103 -8.82 2.63 -11.14
C PHE A 103 -10.32 2.45 -11.42
N ARG A 104 -10.97 3.45 -12.04
CA ARG A 104 -12.41 3.51 -12.26
C ARG A 104 -13.20 3.32 -10.97
N LEU A 105 -12.75 3.97 -9.90
CA LEU A 105 -13.49 4.03 -8.65
C LEU A 105 -14.65 5.03 -8.80
N ASP A 106 -15.67 4.87 -7.98
CA ASP A 106 -16.75 5.85 -7.94
C ASP A 106 -16.30 7.14 -7.24
N GLY A 107 -16.83 8.30 -7.66
CA GLY A 107 -16.46 9.61 -7.14
C GLY A 107 -17.18 10.00 -5.83
N GLY A 108 -17.91 9.09 -5.16
CA GLY A 108 -18.58 9.40 -3.89
C GLY A 108 -17.61 9.46 -2.71
N ALA A 109 -17.99 10.17 -1.64
CA ALA A 109 -17.20 10.29 -0.43
C ALA A 109 -16.96 8.93 0.25
N TYR A 110 -15.88 8.82 1.00
CA TYR A 110 -15.54 7.59 1.73
C TYR A 110 -16.36 7.41 3.00
N GLU A 111 -16.97 8.48 3.51
CA GLU A 111 -17.91 8.49 4.64
C GLU A 111 -19.28 7.95 4.26
N GLU A 112 -19.59 7.89 2.97
CA GLU A 112 -20.87 7.45 2.46
C GLU A 112 -20.85 5.97 2.08
N GLY A 113 -21.55 5.14 2.83
CA GLY A 113 -21.64 3.70 2.57
C GLY A 113 -22.47 3.33 1.34
N ALA A 114 -23.45 4.13 0.99
CA ALA A 114 -24.32 3.93 -0.17
C ALA A 114 -24.90 5.26 -0.62
N PRO A 115 -25.22 5.41 -1.92
CA PRO A 115 -25.99 6.56 -2.38
C PRO A 115 -27.29 6.74 -1.60
N PRO A 116 -27.79 7.98 -1.43
CA PRO A 116 -28.96 8.30 -0.60
C PRO A 116 -30.25 7.52 -0.97
N HIS A 117 -30.34 7.04 -2.21
CA HIS A 117 -31.47 6.27 -2.70
C HIS A 117 -31.45 4.78 -2.32
N PHE A 118 -30.34 4.27 -1.76
CA PHE A 118 -30.29 2.92 -1.21
C PHE A 118 -30.82 2.89 0.21
N ARG A 119 -32.12 2.72 0.36
CA ARG A 119 -32.78 2.56 1.65
C ARG A 119 -32.48 1.17 2.21
N THR A 120 -31.40 1.01 2.94
CA THR A 120 -31.08 -0.27 3.60
C THR A 120 -31.85 -0.48 4.91
N GLY A 121 -32.49 0.57 5.47
CA GLY A 121 -33.21 0.51 6.76
C GLY A 121 -32.29 0.28 7.98
N VAL A 122 -31.07 -0.20 7.77
CA VAL A 122 -30.06 -0.45 8.82
C VAL A 122 -28.77 0.23 8.38
N LYS A 123 -28.23 1.09 9.26
CA LYS A 123 -26.97 1.80 9.03
C LYS A 123 -25.98 1.48 10.15
N LEU A 124 -24.71 1.38 9.82
CA LEU A 124 -23.68 1.43 10.85
C LEU A 124 -23.74 2.77 11.56
N PRO A 125 -23.58 2.80 12.90
CA PRO A 125 -23.60 4.02 13.68
C PRO A 125 -22.55 5.02 13.19
N GLN A 126 -22.92 6.29 13.17
CA GLN A 126 -22.04 7.40 12.84
C GLN A 126 -21.94 8.32 14.06
N GLY A 127 -20.81 9.01 14.22
CA GLY A 127 -20.63 9.99 15.30
C GLY A 127 -20.45 9.36 16.68
N ASP A 128 -20.01 8.10 16.76
CA ASP A 128 -19.60 7.49 18.04
C ASP A 128 -18.24 8.04 18.47
N THR A 129 -18.00 8.10 19.79
CA THR A 129 -16.74 8.61 20.36
C THR A 129 -15.56 7.67 20.14
N ASP A 130 -15.83 6.36 20.08
CA ASP A 130 -14.79 5.34 19.98
C ASP A 130 -14.49 4.92 18.55
N PHE A 131 -15.52 4.84 17.69
CA PHE A 131 -15.37 4.36 16.32
C PHE A 131 -16.02 5.27 15.30
N SER A 132 -15.31 5.47 14.19
CA SER A 132 -15.82 6.05 12.95
C SER A 132 -15.96 4.98 11.87
N VAL A 133 -16.89 5.18 10.93
CA VAL A 133 -17.11 4.25 9.83
C VAL A 133 -16.90 4.96 8.51
N ARG A 134 -15.88 4.50 7.78
CA ARG A 134 -15.67 4.88 6.39
C ARG A 134 -15.88 3.68 5.47
N TRP A 135 -15.96 3.92 4.18
CA TRP A 135 -16.24 2.87 3.19
C TRP A 135 -15.12 2.79 2.17
N ALA A 136 -14.26 1.81 2.35
CA ALA A 136 -13.17 1.54 1.42
C ALA A 136 -13.73 1.16 0.04
N LYS A 137 -13.15 1.74 -1.01
CA LYS A 137 -13.44 1.42 -2.40
C LYS A 137 -12.51 0.31 -2.87
N TRP A 138 -12.97 -0.54 -3.78
CA TRP A 138 -12.18 -1.66 -4.27
C TRP A 138 -11.99 -1.56 -5.78
N ALA A 139 -10.74 -1.50 -6.22
CA ALA A 139 -10.42 -1.65 -7.62
C ALA A 139 -10.92 -3.02 -8.11
N ARG A 140 -11.53 -3.07 -9.30
CA ARG A 140 -11.92 -4.35 -9.90
C ARG A 140 -10.67 -5.16 -10.21
N PHE A 141 -10.78 -6.49 -10.20
CA PHE A 141 -9.66 -7.39 -10.44
C PHE A 141 -8.86 -7.02 -11.72
N ARG A 142 -9.55 -6.77 -12.85
CA ARG A 142 -8.89 -6.31 -14.09
C ARG A 142 -8.27 -4.92 -14.02
N ARG A 143 -8.66 -4.12 -13.04
CA ARG A 143 -8.16 -2.77 -12.78
C ARG A 143 -7.24 -2.70 -11.57
N GLY A 144 -6.87 -3.85 -11.00
CA GLY A 144 -5.87 -3.94 -9.96
C GLY A 144 -4.44 -3.92 -10.52
N ASP A 145 -4.20 -4.60 -11.61
CA ASP A 145 -2.89 -4.71 -12.24
C ASP A 145 -2.53 -3.46 -13.05
N MET A 146 -1.51 -2.74 -12.58
CA MET A 146 -1.05 -1.48 -13.19
C MET A 146 -0.51 -1.66 -14.60
N TRP A 147 0.15 -2.79 -14.89
CA TRP A 147 0.61 -3.04 -16.26
C TRP A 147 -0.58 -3.24 -17.20
N ARG A 148 -1.58 -4.01 -16.79
CA ARG A 148 -2.81 -4.21 -17.55
C ARG A 148 -3.57 -2.90 -17.81
N ILE A 149 -3.48 -1.93 -16.90
CA ILE A 149 -4.09 -0.59 -17.06
C ILE A 149 -3.32 0.27 -18.03
N LEU A 150 -1.98 0.23 -17.98
CA LEU A 150 -1.11 1.22 -18.61
C LEU A 150 -0.34 0.71 -19.84
N LYS A 151 -0.35 -0.59 -20.13
CA LYS A 151 0.45 -1.19 -21.20
C LYS A 151 0.19 -0.52 -22.58
N ASP A 152 -1.06 -0.25 -22.91
CA ASP A 152 -1.41 0.37 -24.21
C ASP A 152 -0.90 1.81 -24.33
N GLN A 153 -0.60 2.46 -23.20
CA GLN A 153 -0.06 3.83 -23.13
C GLN A 153 1.47 3.86 -23.01
N LEU A 154 2.12 2.74 -22.67
CA LEU A 154 3.55 2.71 -22.43
C LEU A 154 4.31 1.77 -23.37
N ALA A 155 3.77 0.61 -23.72
CA ALA A 155 4.51 -0.45 -24.43
C ALA A 155 5.01 -0.01 -25.82
N ASN A 156 4.26 0.83 -26.51
CA ASN A 156 4.61 1.34 -27.85
C ASN A 156 4.76 2.87 -27.86
N HIS A 157 4.92 3.49 -26.69
CA HIS A 157 5.07 4.94 -26.62
C HIS A 157 6.47 5.37 -27.07
N PRO A 158 6.64 6.33 -27.99
CA PRO A 158 7.95 6.69 -28.54
C PRO A 158 8.94 7.24 -27.50
N LEU A 159 8.44 7.73 -26.37
CA LEU A 159 9.25 8.27 -25.28
C LEU A 159 9.42 7.28 -24.11
N ALA A 160 8.86 6.07 -24.19
CA ALA A 160 9.00 5.07 -23.13
C ALA A 160 9.82 3.88 -23.63
N HIS A 161 10.88 3.56 -22.92
CA HIS A 161 11.70 2.38 -23.16
C HIS A 161 11.62 1.47 -21.93
N ILE A 162 11.27 0.21 -22.12
CA ILE A 162 11.03 -0.74 -21.03
C ILE A 162 11.98 -1.92 -21.16
N TRP A 163 12.75 -2.17 -20.11
CA TRP A 163 13.61 -3.34 -19.97
C TRP A 163 13.09 -4.21 -18.83
N THR A 164 12.88 -5.47 -19.11
CA THR A 164 12.54 -6.51 -18.14
C THR A 164 13.72 -7.43 -17.93
N ASP A 165 13.68 -8.20 -16.86
CA ASP A 165 14.78 -9.09 -16.47
C ASP A 165 16.09 -8.33 -16.24
N ALA A 166 16.00 -7.05 -15.87
CA ALA A 166 17.11 -6.14 -15.65
C ALA A 166 17.14 -5.69 -14.17
N THR A 167 17.94 -6.39 -13.38
CA THR A 167 18.09 -6.10 -11.95
C THR A 167 19.21 -5.11 -11.71
N VAL A 168 18.93 -3.97 -11.08
CA VAL A 168 19.95 -2.98 -10.73
C VAL A 168 20.92 -3.59 -9.71
N SER A 169 22.21 -3.58 -10.03
CA SER A 169 23.29 -4.17 -9.22
C SER A 169 24.32 -3.15 -8.77
N GLU A 170 24.59 -2.10 -9.54
CA GLU A 170 25.59 -1.09 -9.21
C GLU A 170 25.12 0.33 -9.53
N PHE A 171 25.78 1.31 -8.88
CA PHE A 171 25.51 2.74 -9.00
C PHE A 171 26.82 3.50 -9.24
N THR A 172 26.81 4.43 -10.20
CA THR A 172 27.89 5.39 -10.39
C THR A 172 27.43 6.75 -9.89
N VAL A 173 28.11 7.28 -8.88
CA VAL A 173 27.75 8.54 -8.21
C VAL A 173 28.90 9.53 -8.36
N ASP A 174 28.59 10.77 -8.77
CA ASP A 174 29.49 11.90 -8.61
C ASP A 174 29.39 12.42 -7.17
N ARG A 175 30.46 12.22 -6.41
CA ARG A 175 30.54 12.56 -5.00
C ARG A 175 30.53 14.06 -4.72
N TRP A 176 30.99 14.86 -5.68
CA TRP A 176 31.09 16.30 -5.54
C TRP A 176 29.73 16.99 -5.76
N SER A 177 29.06 16.60 -6.84
CA SER A 177 27.73 17.12 -7.15
C SER A 177 26.61 16.40 -6.41
N ARG A 178 26.89 15.30 -5.71
CA ARG A 178 25.89 14.40 -5.11
C ARG A 178 24.82 13.94 -6.11
N ARG A 179 25.25 13.61 -7.34
CA ARG A 179 24.35 13.17 -8.39
C ARG A 179 24.60 11.72 -8.75
N LEU A 180 23.55 10.97 -8.94
CA LEU A 180 23.59 9.66 -9.56
C LEU A 180 23.80 9.85 -11.07
N LEU A 181 24.86 9.25 -11.61
CA LEU A 181 25.23 9.37 -13.03
C LEU A 181 24.66 8.24 -13.87
N SER A 182 24.79 7.00 -13.39
CA SER A 182 24.28 5.81 -14.05
C SER A 182 23.92 4.70 -13.07
N ILE A 183 23.10 3.78 -13.54
CA ILE A 183 22.85 2.49 -12.91
C ILE A 183 23.32 1.37 -13.83
N HIS A 184 23.89 0.32 -13.26
CA HIS A 184 24.22 -0.91 -13.94
C HIS A 184 23.20 -1.99 -13.57
N CYS A 185 22.72 -2.73 -14.57
CA CYS A 185 21.72 -3.77 -14.40
C CYS A 185 22.23 -5.08 -15.01
N ASP A 186 21.85 -6.21 -14.40
CA ASP A 186 22.25 -7.56 -14.76
C ASP A 186 21.02 -8.49 -14.78
N ASP A 187 20.97 -9.43 -15.72
CA ASP A 187 19.92 -10.44 -15.82
C ASP A 187 20.31 -11.80 -15.19
N GLY A 188 21.55 -11.94 -14.73
CA GLY A 188 22.12 -13.20 -14.24
C GLY A 188 22.47 -14.22 -15.32
N ALA A 189 22.27 -13.90 -16.60
CA ALA A 189 22.62 -14.74 -17.76
C ALA A 189 23.81 -14.18 -18.57
N GLY A 190 24.40 -13.09 -18.11
CA GLY A 190 25.56 -12.43 -18.71
C GLY A 190 25.22 -11.27 -19.63
N HIS A 191 23.96 -10.81 -19.66
CA HIS A 191 23.62 -9.58 -20.34
C HIS A 191 23.57 -8.44 -19.32
N ALA A 192 24.16 -7.32 -19.70
CA ALA A 192 24.22 -6.12 -18.88
C ALA A 192 23.58 -4.91 -19.59
N LEU A 193 23.06 -3.97 -18.80
CA LEU A 193 22.47 -2.74 -19.27
C LEU A 193 22.94 -1.58 -18.39
N ASP A 194 23.58 -0.59 -19.01
CA ASP A 194 23.92 0.67 -18.36
C ASP A 194 22.90 1.75 -18.75
N VAL A 195 22.32 2.40 -17.74
CA VAL A 195 21.34 3.48 -17.94
C VAL A 195 21.86 4.77 -17.34
N GLN A 196 21.97 5.80 -18.17
CA GLN A 196 22.25 7.17 -17.76
C GLN A 196 20.97 8.01 -17.86
N ALA A 197 20.73 8.85 -16.87
CA ALA A 197 19.57 9.73 -16.84
C ALA A 197 19.87 11.04 -16.10
N GLU A 198 19.12 12.08 -16.43
CA GLU A 198 19.18 13.35 -15.71
C GLU A 198 18.51 13.23 -14.34
N HIS A 199 17.49 12.38 -14.20
CA HIS A 199 16.77 12.11 -12.97
C HIS A 199 16.42 10.63 -12.84
N PHE A 200 16.54 10.07 -11.65
CA PHE A 200 16.23 8.68 -11.33
C PHE A 200 15.04 8.59 -10.38
N VAL A 201 14.20 7.58 -10.56
CA VAL A 201 13.05 7.33 -9.70
C VAL A 201 13.11 5.90 -9.17
N LEU A 202 13.25 5.75 -7.88
CA LEU A 202 13.27 4.47 -7.20
C LEU A 202 11.86 4.13 -6.69
N ALA A 203 11.22 3.14 -7.31
CA ALA A 203 9.84 2.75 -7.03
C ALA A 203 9.68 1.21 -6.93
N ALA A 204 10.67 0.53 -6.33
CA ALA A 204 10.78 -0.92 -6.27
C ALA A 204 10.05 -1.57 -5.07
N GLY A 205 9.20 -0.80 -4.35
CA GLY A 205 8.56 -1.22 -3.10
C GLY A 205 9.50 -1.04 -1.89
N THR A 206 8.97 -1.18 -0.69
CA THR A 206 9.68 -0.77 0.53
C THR A 206 10.98 -1.51 0.74
N LEU A 207 10.95 -2.84 0.76
CA LEU A 207 12.14 -3.66 1.03
C LEU A 207 13.22 -3.45 -0.02
N GLU A 208 12.87 -3.51 -1.30
CA GLU A 208 13.84 -3.41 -2.39
C GLU A 208 14.33 -1.98 -2.60
N SER A 209 13.46 -0.95 -2.48
CA SER A 209 13.92 0.44 -2.56
C SER A 209 14.92 0.76 -1.47
N THR A 210 14.70 0.27 -0.26
CA THR A 210 15.64 0.45 0.86
C THR A 210 16.94 -0.30 0.63
N ARG A 211 16.87 -1.54 0.15
CA ARG A 211 18.06 -2.32 -0.23
C ARG A 211 18.91 -1.57 -1.26
N LEU A 212 18.28 -1.03 -2.30
CA LEU A 212 18.95 -0.28 -3.36
C LEU A 212 19.56 1.04 -2.85
N LEU A 213 18.92 1.75 -1.92
CA LEU A 213 19.49 2.94 -1.28
C LEU A 213 20.72 2.59 -0.41
N LEU A 214 20.67 1.48 0.33
CA LEU A 214 21.81 0.98 1.11
C LEU A 214 22.96 0.52 0.20
N LEU A 215 22.67 -0.08 -0.95
CA LEU A 215 23.67 -0.43 -1.95
C LEU A 215 24.28 0.82 -2.59
N LEU A 216 23.48 1.83 -2.90
CA LEU A 216 23.94 3.14 -3.37
C LEU A 216 24.90 3.79 -2.37
N ASP A 217 24.58 3.77 -1.06
CA ASP A 217 25.46 4.26 -0.02
C ASP A 217 26.80 3.50 0.03
N ARG A 218 26.72 2.16 -0.10
CA ARG A 218 27.91 1.31 -0.15
C ARG A 218 28.80 1.60 -1.37
N CYS A 219 28.22 1.85 -2.56
CA CYS A 219 28.96 2.31 -3.74
C CYS A 219 29.62 3.68 -3.50
N GLY A 220 29.01 4.52 -2.67
CA GLY A 220 29.56 5.78 -2.17
C GLY A 220 30.48 5.65 -0.94
N GLU A 221 30.97 4.45 -0.61
CA GLU A 221 31.82 4.17 0.56
C GLU A 221 31.17 4.53 1.90
N GLY A 222 29.83 4.44 2.01
CA GLY A 222 29.09 4.77 3.22
C GLY A 222 29.02 6.27 3.53
N ARG A 223 29.27 7.13 2.54
CA ARG A 223 29.35 8.59 2.75
C ARG A 223 28.14 9.36 2.27
N ILE A 224 27.30 8.73 1.43
CA ILE A 224 26.14 9.41 0.82
C ILE A 224 25.10 9.71 1.90
N PHE A 225 24.77 8.71 2.71
CA PHE A 225 23.76 8.81 3.77
C PHE A 225 24.38 8.84 5.18
N SER A 226 25.68 9.10 5.33
CA SER A 226 26.38 9.09 6.61
C SER A 226 25.80 10.02 7.69
N SER A 227 25.07 11.06 7.29
CA SER A 227 24.39 11.98 8.20
C SER A 227 22.89 11.68 8.36
N CYS A 228 22.37 10.64 7.70
CA CYS A 228 20.95 10.29 7.72
C CYS A 228 20.71 9.09 8.65
N ASP A 229 20.12 9.34 9.80
CA ASP A 229 19.76 8.31 10.78
C ASP A 229 18.49 7.50 10.40
N ALA A 230 17.79 7.96 9.36
CA ALA A 230 16.50 7.37 8.99
C ALA A 230 16.59 6.24 7.96
N LEU A 231 17.67 6.19 7.15
CA LEU A 231 17.76 5.19 6.09
C LEU A 231 17.83 3.77 6.65
N GLY A 232 16.89 2.94 6.22
CA GLY A 232 16.74 1.56 6.67
C GLY A 232 16.03 1.41 8.01
N HIS A 233 15.88 2.45 8.81
CA HIS A 233 15.22 2.45 10.12
C HIS A 233 13.71 2.70 10.02
N TYR A 234 12.98 2.50 11.13
CA TYR A 234 11.53 2.72 11.23
C TYR A 234 10.69 1.81 10.33
N PHE A 235 11.16 0.58 10.10
CA PHE A 235 10.35 -0.40 9.38
C PHE A 235 9.03 -0.65 10.11
N GLN A 236 7.94 -0.57 9.38
CA GLN A 236 6.58 -0.79 9.87
C GLN A 236 5.86 -1.74 8.92
N ASP A 237 4.94 -2.53 9.45
CA ASP A 237 3.86 -3.17 8.71
C ASP A 237 2.58 -3.06 9.53
N HIS A 238 1.42 -3.26 8.92
CA HIS A 238 0.21 -3.47 9.71
C HIS A 238 0.27 -4.86 10.36
N LEU A 239 -0.23 -4.94 11.59
CA LEU A 239 -0.44 -6.22 12.26
C LEU A 239 -1.94 -6.54 12.26
N ASP A 240 -2.30 -7.75 11.86
CA ASP A 240 -3.68 -8.20 11.76
C ASP A 240 -3.89 -9.49 12.55
N ALA A 241 -4.84 -9.47 13.49
CA ALA A 241 -5.15 -10.60 14.36
C ALA A 241 -6.64 -10.98 14.29
N PRO A 242 -6.98 -12.27 14.23
CA PRO A 242 -8.34 -12.71 14.50
C PRO A 242 -8.63 -12.49 15.99
N VAL A 243 -9.73 -11.85 16.33
CA VAL A 243 -10.09 -11.52 17.72
C VAL A 243 -11.41 -12.17 18.15
N GLY A 244 -12.27 -12.54 17.22
CA GLY A 244 -13.55 -13.13 17.55
C GLY A 244 -14.19 -13.90 16.39
N ARG A 245 -15.23 -14.65 16.71
CA ARG A 245 -16.16 -15.24 15.74
C ARG A 245 -17.49 -14.53 15.84
N LEU A 246 -18.12 -14.29 14.69
CA LEU A 246 -19.42 -13.63 14.64
C LEU A 246 -20.53 -14.67 14.69
N VAL A 247 -21.46 -14.50 15.63
CA VAL A 247 -22.66 -15.33 15.79
C VAL A 247 -23.85 -14.57 15.22
N VAL A 248 -24.16 -14.82 13.97
CA VAL A 248 -25.23 -14.11 13.24
C VAL A 248 -26.60 -14.57 13.78
N ARG A 249 -27.38 -13.67 14.38
CA ARG A 249 -28.70 -13.91 14.95
C ARG A 249 -29.82 -13.48 14.03
N ASP A 250 -29.60 -12.40 13.27
CA ASP A 250 -30.51 -11.86 12.25
C ASP A 250 -29.73 -11.72 10.91
N PRO A 251 -29.75 -12.76 10.05
CA PRO A 251 -28.98 -12.75 8.81
C PRO A 251 -29.36 -11.63 7.85
N ASP A 252 -30.64 -11.23 7.81
CA ASP A 252 -31.09 -10.18 6.90
C ASP A 252 -30.63 -8.79 7.34
N ARG A 253 -30.63 -8.53 8.64
CA ARG A 253 -30.12 -7.26 9.19
C ARG A 253 -28.60 -7.24 9.17
N PHE A 254 -27.93 -8.36 9.46
CA PHE A 254 -26.49 -8.51 9.36
C PHE A 254 -25.99 -8.20 7.95
N ASP A 255 -26.60 -8.79 6.94
CA ASP A 255 -26.27 -8.57 5.53
C ASP A 255 -26.42 -7.07 5.15
N ARG A 256 -27.52 -6.44 5.57
CA ARG A 256 -27.74 -5.01 5.32
C ARG A 256 -26.78 -4.09 6.05
N LEU A 257 -26.23 -4.52 7.19
CA LEU A 257 -25.33 -3.74 8.03
C LEU A 257 -23.88 -3.80 7.53
N LEU A 258 -23.38 -5.00 7.28
CA LEU A 258 -21.94 -5.29 7.18
C LEU A 258 -21.50 -5.84 5.81
N ALA A 259 -22.45 -6.33 4.97
CA ALA A 259 -22.07 -6.83 3.67
C ALA A 259 -21.45 -5.75 2.77
N PRO A 260 -20.46 -6.11 1.94
CA PRO A 260 -19.96 -5.23 0.91
C PRO A 260 -21.10 -4.70 0.04
N ARG A 261 -21.07 -3.42 -0.27
CA ARG A 261 -22.06 -2.73 -1.09
C ARG A 261 -21.53 -2.47 -2.48
N TYR A 262 -22.44 -2.29 -3.43
CA TYR A 262 -22.06 -2.01 -4.81
C TYR A 262 -22.74 -0.74 -5.32
N ARG A 263 -21.94 0.15 -5.91
CA ARG A 263 -22.42 1.25 -6.73
C ARG A 263 -22.09 0.91 -8.19
N GLY A 264 -23.10 0.48 -8.95
CA GLY A 264 -22.84 -0.14 -10.25
C GLY A 264 -22.01 -1.43 -10.10
N LEU A 265 -20.83 -1.46 -10.68
CA LEU A 265 -19.86 -2.56 -10.52
C LEU A 265 -18.78 -2.28 -9.47
N GLN A 266 -18.80 -1.10 -8.85
CA GLN A 266 -17.84 -0.69 -7.83
C GLN A 266 -18.22 -1.27 -6.47
N ARG A 267 -17.32 -2.04 -5.88
CA ARG A 267 -17.47 -2.60 -4.53
C ARG A 267 -17.01 -1.60 -3.48
N ARG A 268 -17.78 -1.49 -2.40
CA ARG A 268 -17.38 -0.82 -1.15
C ARG A 268 -17.52 -1.76 0.03
N SER A 269 -16.64 -1.66 0.99
CA SER A 269 -16.73 -2.40 2.25
C SER A 269 -16.58 -1.45 3.45
N PRO A 270 -17.24 -1.74 4.58
CA PRO A 270 -17.07 -0.94 5.78
C PRO A 270 -15.63 -1.05 6.29
N HIS A 271 -15.13 0.05 6.82
CA HIS A 271 -13.87 0.19 7.50
C HIS A 271 -14.19 0.90 8.81
N ILE A 272 -14.24 0.15 9.90
CA ILE A 272 -14.64 0.63 11.22
C ILE A 272 -13.35 0.92 11.98
N GLU A 273 -12.99 2.19 12.10
CA GLU A 273 -11.70 2.61 12.63
C GLU A 273 -11.82 3.30 13.99
N LEU A 274 -10.81 3.09 14.82
CA LEU A 274 -10.68 3.74 16.11
C LEU A 274 -10.51 5.24 15.91
N THR A 275 -11.34 6.07 16.57
CA THR A 275 -11.28 7.52 16.42
C THR A 275 -9.97 8.08 16.97
N ASP A 276 -9.57 9.23 16.47
CA ASP A 276 -8.41 9.97 16.97
C ASP A 276 -8.52 10.32 18.47
N THR A 277 -9.73 10.62 18.95
CA THR A 277 -9.99 10.83 20.39
C THR A 277 -9.68 9.57 21.18
N ALA A 278 -10.22 8.43 20.77
CA ALA A 278 -9.97 7.16 21.46
C ALA A 278 -8.47 6.76 21.43
N GLN A 279 -7.78 7.00 20.31
CA GLN A 279 -6.33 6.78 20.21
C GLN A 279 -5.53 7.61 21.20
N ARG A 280 -5.87 8.90 21.34
CA ARG A 280 -5.20 9.81 22.30
C ARG A 280 -5.48 9.45 23.75
N ASP A 281 -6.74 9.16 24.08
CA ASP A 281 -7.16 8.81 25.43
C ASP A 281 -6.44 7.57 25.96
N GLU A 282 -6.30 6.55 25.10
CA GLU A 282 -5.64 5.28 25.42
C GLU A 282 -4.13 5.30 25.14
N ARG A 283 -3.62 6.33 24.49
CA ARG A 283 -2.22 6.46 24.05
C ARG A 283 -1.80 5.27 23.17
N VAL A 284 -2.60 4.96 22.15
CA VAL A 284 -2.42 3.83 21.23
C VAL A 284 -2.36 4.29 19.78
N ALA A 285 -1.91 3.41 18.89
CA ALA A 285 -1.84 3.66 17.46
C ALA A 285 -3.22 3.51 16.80
N SER A 286 -3.29 3.86 15.52
CA SER A 286 -4.49 3.71 14.70
C SER A 286 -4.85 2.24 14.50
N ALA A 287 -6.14 1.93 14.49
CA ALA A 287 -6.63 0.56 14.32
C ALA A 287 -7.98 0.55 13.59
N PHE A 288 -8.26 -0.54 12.87
CA PHE A 288 -9.59 -0.78 12.33
C PHE A 288 -10.05 -2.21 12.53
N VAL A 289 -11.36 -2.36 12.63
CA VAL A 289 -12.03 -3.66 12.74
C VAL A 289 -12.59 -4.03 11.38
N HIS A 290 -12.39 -5.27 10.99
CA HIS A 290 -12.95 -5.82 9.76
C HIS A 290 -13.37 -7.28 9.93
N MET A 291 -14.10 -7.79 8.95
CA MET A 291 -14.59 -9.15 8.94
C MET A 291 -14.05 -9.91 7.75
N THR A 292 -13.72 -11.17 7.98
CA THR A 292 -13.39 -12.12 6.93
C THR A 292 -14.36 -13.29 6.96
N ALA A 293 -14.88 -13.66 5.77
CA ALA A 293 -15.65 -14.87 5.63
C ALA A 293 -14.72 -16.08 5.50
N ASP A 294 -14.96 -17.11 6.26
CA ASP A 294 -14.28 -18.39 6.07
C ASP A 294 -14.92 -19.11 4.87
N LEU A 295 -14.23 -19.01 3.73
CA LEU A 295 -14.68 -19.62 2.47
C LEU A 295 -14.28 -21.09 2.36
N SER A 296 -13.45 -21.61 3.27
CA SER A 296 -12.94 -22.98 3.21
C SER A 296 -14.05 -24.02 3.40
N GLN A 297 -15.09 -23.65 4.14
CA GLN A 297 -16.25 -24.50 4.47
C GLN A 297 -17.45 -24.30 3.52
N ASN A 298 -17.42 -23.29 2.65
CA ASN A 298 -18.58 -22.96 1.79
C ASN A 298 -18.22 -23.02 0.30
N GLU A 299 -18.48 -24.17 -0.32
CA GLU A 299 -18.23 -24.42 -1.74
C GLU A 299 -19.00 -23.44 -2.65
N THR A 300 -20.19 -23.02 -2.23
CA THR A 300 -21.05 -22.08 -2.99
C THR A 300 -20.36 -20.72 -3.15
N LEU A 301 -19.85 -20.12 -2.06
CA LEU A 301 -19.14 -18.84 -2.13
C LEU A 301 -17.80 -18.96 -2.85
N GLY A 302 -17.06 -20.04 -2.63
CA GLY A 302 -15.84 -20.35 -3.37
C GLY A 302 -16.10 -20.39 -4.89
N THR A 303 -17.16 -21.08 -5.30
CA THR A 303 -17.59 -21.16 -6.70
C THR A 303 -18.00 -19.79 -7.25
N ILE A 304 -18.80 -19.00 -6.51
CA ILE A 304 -19.20 -17.66 -6.91
C ILE A 304 -17.99 -16.75 -7.12
N LYS A 305 -16.99 -16.83 -6.23
CA LYS A 305 -15.75 -16.08 -6.36
C LYS A 305 -14.98 -16.47 -7.62
N ARG A 306 -14.87 -17.78 -7.90
CA ARG A 306 -14.22 -18.28 -9.12
C ARG A 306 -14.97 -17.85 -10.38
N LEU A 307 -16.30 -17.97 -10.40
CA LEU A 307 -17.14 -17.51 -11.52
C LEU A 307 -16.99 -16.00 -11.76
N GLY A 308 -17.00 -15.20 -10.70
CA GLY A 308 -16.78 -13.75 -10.78
C GLY A 308 -15.41 -13.43 -11.38
N LYS A 309 -14.37 -14.13 -10.95
CA LYS A 309 -13.01 -14.00 -11.50
C LYS A 309 -12.96 -14.35 -12.99
N ARG A 310 -13.54 -15.50 -13.40
CA ARG A 310 -13.61 -15.93 -14.81
C ARG A 310 -14.33 -14.92 -15.69
N LEU A 311 -15.47 -14.39 -15.22
CA LEU A 311 -16.20 -13.32 -15.91
C LEU A 311 -15.34 -12.06 -16.10
N GLU A 312 -14.65 -11.62 -15.05
CA GLU A 312 -13.76 -10.47 -15.13
C GLU A 312 -12.57 -10.70 -16.07
N GLU A 313 -12.09 -11.93 -16.16
CA GLU A 313 -10.99 -12.34 -17.07
C GLU A 313 -11.47 -12.55 -18.52
N SER A 314 -12.78 -12.52 -18.79
CA SER A 314 -13.41 -12.91 -20.06
C SER A 314 -13.05 -14.35 -20.48
N ASP A 315 -12.81 -15.21 -19.49
CA ASP A 315 -12.56 -16.62 -19.69
C ASP A 315 -13.91 -17.36 -19.72
N TYR A 316 -14.59 -17.29 -20.85
CA TYR A 316 -15.92 -17.90 -21.03
C TYR A 316 -15.88 -19.42 -21.03
N GLN A 317 -14.78 -20.04 -21.46
CA GLN A 317 -14.62 -21.50 -21.42
C GLN A 317 -14.42 -21.98 -19.97
N GLY A 318 -13.56 -21.32 -19.21
CA GLY A 318 -13.40 -21.57 -17.78
C GLY A 318 -14.69 -21.31 -17.00
N LEU A 319 -15.46 -20.27 -17.38
CA LEU A 319 -16.75 -19.96 -16.79
C LEU A 319 -17.77 -21.10 -17.00
N LEU A 320 -17.89 -21.61 -18.22
CA LEU A 320 -18.79 -22.74 -18.54
C LEU A 320 -18.36 -24.00 -17.78
N THR A 321 -17.07 -24.28 -17.75
CA THR A 321 -16.53 -25.45 -17.02
C THR A 321 -16.81 -25.34 -15.52
N GLU A 322 -16.65 -24.16 -14.92
CA GLU A 322 -16.93 -23.93 -13.51
C GLU A 322 -18.42 -24.04 -13.20
N LEU A 323 -19.28 -23.52 -14.08
CA LEU A 323 -20.75 -23.66 -13.98
C LEU A 323 -21.20 -25.14 -14.05
N GLN A 324 -20.63 -25.94 -14.98
CA GLN A 324 -20.93 -27.36 -15.10
C GLN A 324 -20.50 -28.19 -13.89
N LYS A 325 -19.36 -27.82 -13.28
CA LYS A 325 -18.83 -28.46 -12.06
C LYS A 325 -19.54 -28.01 -10.79
N SER A 326 -20.22 -26.85 -10.84
CA SER A 326 -20.84 -26.27 -9.66
C SER A 326 -22.14 -26.99 -9.29
N ARG A 327 -22.24 -27.37 -8.00
CA ARG A 327 -23.50 -27.82 -7.40
C ARG A 327 -24.27 -26.64 -6.79
N LEU A 328 -24.30 -25.49 -7.48
CA LEU A 328 -25.00 -24.31 -6.98
C LEU A 328 -26.50 -24.59 -6.85
N ALA A 329 -27.00 -24.54 -5.61
CA ALA A 329 -28.42 -24.65 -5.37
C ALA A 329 -29.14 -23.47 -6.07
N PRO A 330 -30.16 -23.71 -6.91
CA PRO A 330 -30.85 -22.64 -7.65
C PRO A 330 -31.40 -21.52 -6.75
N ARG A 331 -31.79 -21.87 -5.50
CA ARG A 331 -32.26 -20.91 -4.50
C ARG A 331 -31.14 -19.95 -4.04
N SER A 332 -29.92 -20.45 -3.86
CA SER A 332 -28.75 -19.60 -3.46
C SER A 332 -28.35 -18.67 -4.60
N LEU A 333 -28.39 -19.16 -5.84
CA LEU A 333 -28.14 -18.34 -7.03
C LEU A 333 -29.21 -17.25 -7.19
N GLY A 334 -30.49 -17.60 -7.03
CA GLY A 334 -31.60 -16.64 -7.07
C GLY A 334 -31.47 -15.54 -6.00
N ARG A 335 -31.13 -15.91 -4.76
CA ARG A 335 -30.88 -14.94 -3.67
C ARG A 335 -29.69 -14.05 -3.97
N LEU A 336 -28.61 -14.60 -4.51
CA LEU A 336 -27.41 -13.82 -4.89
C LEU A 336 -27.75 -12.77 -5.96
N VAL A 337 -28.47 -13.18 -7.01
CA VAL A 337 -28.92 -12.29 -8.08
C VAL A 337 -29.87 -11.23 -7.53
N ALA A 338 -30.83 -11.61 -6.73
CA ALA A 338 -31.79 -10.68 -6.11
C ALA A 338 -31.07 -9.66 -5.20
N ARG A 339 -30.19 -10.11 -4.30
CA ARG A 339 -29.40 -9.20 -3.44
C ARG A 339 -28.54 -8.25 -4.26
N ARG A 340 -27.93 -8.75 -5.31
CA ARG A 340 -27.07 -7.93 -6.18
C ARG A 340 -27.84 -6.88 -6.96
N LEU A 341 -28.99 -7.23 -7.52
CA LEU A 341 -29.79 -6.34 -8.37
C LEU A 341 -30.67 -5.38 -7.56
N TYR A 342 -31.36 -5.87 -6.51
CA TYR A 342 -32.33 -5.06 -5.75
C TYR A 342 -31.72 -4.38 -4.52
N HIS A 343 -30.75 -5.03 -3.85
CA HIS A 343 -30.16 -4.50 -2.62
C HIS A 343 -28.76 -3.94 -2.82
N HIS A 344 -28.14 -4.16 -3.98
CA HIS A 344 -26.78 -3.76 -4.30
C HIS A 344 -25.74 -4.19 -3.23
N THR A 345 -26.00 -5.33 -2.59
CA THR A 345 -25.12 -5.95 -1.59
C THR A 345 -24.59 -7.28 -2.09
N LEU A 346 -23.47 -7.73 -1.52
CA LEU A 346 -23.04 -9.11 -1.67
C LEU A 346 -23.91 -10.00 -0.78
N PHE A 347 -24.48 -11.05 -1.35
CA PHE A 347 -25.18 -12.07 -0.54
C PHE A 347 -24.18 -12.81 0.35
N MET A 348 -24.45 -12.82 1.65
CA MET A 348 -23.66 -13.54 2.64
C MET A 348 -24.54 -14.67 3.20
N PRO A 349 -24.30 -15.94 2.81
CA PRO A 349 -25.09 -17.07 3.32
C PRO A 349 -24.97 -17.18 4.84
N GLY A 350 -26.06 -17.55 5.51
CA GLY A 350 -26.09 -17.65 6.96
C GLY A 350 -25.30 -18.84 7.54
N ASP A 351 -24.88 -19.77 6.69
CA ASP A 351 -24.04 -20.93 7.00
C ASP A 351 -22.52 -20.64 6.89
N VAL A 352 -22.15 -19.42 6.55
CA VAL A 352 -20.74 -18.99 6.48
C VAL A 352 -20.26 -18.52 7.84
N ALA A 353 -19.16 -19.07 8.30
CA ALA A 353 -18.46 -18.57 9.48
C ALA A 353 -17.76 -17.24 9.17
N PHE A 354 -17.98 -16.24 10.02
CA PHE A 354 -17.32 -14.95 9.91
C PHE A 354 -16.37 -14.76 11.09
N ASN A 355 -15.14 -14.40 10.79
CA ASN A 355 -14.15 -14.02 11.78
C ASN A 355 -14.11 -12.49 11.89
N LEU A 356 -14.13 -12.00 13.12
CA LEU A 356 -13.82 -10.62 13.46
C LEU A 356 -12.32 -10.49 13.60
N ARG A 357 -11.74 -9.49 12.95
CA ARG A 357 -10.30 -9.21 12.97
C ARG A 357 -10.06 -7.76 13.32
N VAL A 358 -8.96 -7.52 13.98
CA VAL A 358 -8.43 -6.18 14.23
C VAL A 358 -7.12 -6.05 13.47
N CYS A 359 -7.00 -4.99 12.69
CA CYS A 359 -5.76 -4.62 12.02
C CYS A 359 -5.29 -3.29 12.61
N ILE A 360 -4.05 -3.24 13.05
CA ILE A 360 -3.46 -2.06 13.68
C ILE A 360 -2.33 -1.48 12.85
N GLU A 361 -2.15 -0.16 12.94
CA GLU A 361 -0.90 0.49 12.60
C GLU A 361 0.16 0.09 13.62
N GLN A 362 1.35 -0.20 13.17
CA GLN A 362 2.49 -0.36 14.05
C GLN A 362 3.16 1.00 14.30
N ALA A 363 3.46 1.31 15.56
CA ALA A 363 4.18 2.52 15.92
C ALA A 363 5.58 2.53 15.26
N PRO A 364 6.04 3.66 14.67
CA PRO A 364 7.34 3.74 14.04
C PRO A 364 8.45 3.66 15.10
N ARG A 365 9.26 2.60 15.03
CA ARG A 365 10.36 2.36 15.97
C ARG A 365 11.69 2.31 15.24
N HIS A 366 12.67 3.07 15.74
CA HIS A 366 14.01 3.13 15.15
C HIS A 366 14.71 1.77 15.10
N GLU A 367 14.47 0.90 16.09
CA GLU A 367 15.07 -0.45 16.18
C GLU A 367 14.58 -1.40 15.08
N ASN A 368 13.35 -1.21 14.59
CA ASN A 368 12.83 -1.95 13.46
C ASN A 368 13.49 -1.46 12.18
N ARG A 369 14.33 -2.28 11.57
CA ARG A 369 15.20 -1.82 10.49
C ARG A 369 15.53 -2.88 9.44
N ILE A 370 15.92 -2.39 8.29
CA ILE A 370 16.49 -3.14 7.18
C ILE A 370 17.97 -2.78 7.08
N ARG A 371 18.82 -3.79 6.87
CA ARG A 371 20.23 -3.61 6.53
C ARG A 371 20.65 -4.58 5.43
N LEU A 372 21.83 -4.40 4.86
CA LEU A 372 22.43 -5.37 3.95
C LEU A 372 23.06 -6.50 4.78
N GLY A 373 22.58 -7.72 4.57
CA GLY A 373 23.12 -8.92 5.19
C GLY A 373 24.38 -9.46 4.52
N ASP A 374 25.00 -10.47 5.14
CA ASP A 374 26.16 -11.15 4.57
C ASP A 374 25.77 -12.16 3.48
N ALA A 375 24.57 -12.73 3.56
CA ALA A 375 24.03 -13.62 2.55
C ALA A 375 23.87 -12.93 1.20
N ARG A 376 24.19 -13.66 0.12
CA ARG A 376 24.10 -13.16 -1.25
C ARG A 376 22.94 -13.80 -1.99
N ASP A 377 22.36 -13.05 -2.92
CA ASP A 377 21.43 -13.59 -3.90
C ASP A 377 22.17 -14.20 -5.11
N ARG A 378 21.42 -14.72 -6.09
CA ARG A 378 21.97 -15.33 -7.32
C ARG A 378 22.77 -14.36 -8.20
N LEU A 379 22.65 -13.07 -8.00
CA LEU A 379 23.42 -12.02 -8.67
C LEU A 379 24.63 -11.57 -7.84
N GLY A 380 24.94 -12.26 -6.74
CA GLY A 380 26.05 -11.92 -5.86
C GLY A 380 25.82 -10.69 -4.99
N MET A 381 24.61 -10.12 -4.99
CA MET A 381 24.28 -8.92 -4.21
C MET A 381 23.86 -9.29 -2.77
N PRO A 382 24.16 -8.44 -1.77
CA PRO A 382 23.71 -8.67 -0.40
C PRO A 382 22.20 -8.79 -0.31
N LYS A 383 21.69 -9.81 0.36
CA LYS A 383 20.26 -9.92 0.69
C LYS A 383 19.87 -8.92 1.77
N VAL A 384 18.57 -8.62 1.84
CA VAL A 384 18.00 -7.84 2.94
C VAL A 384 18.08 -8.65 4.23
N GLU A 385 18.55 -8.02 5.29
CA GLU A 385 18.39 -8.49 6.66
C GLU A 385 17.39 -7.57 7.37
N LEU A 386 16.30 -8.17 7.84
CA LEU A 386 15.21 -7.49 8.53
C LEU A 386 15.31 -7.78 10.02
N LYS A 387 15.42 -6.72 10.82
CA LYS A 387 15.19 -6.75 12.26
C LYS A 387 13.85 -6.08 12.54
N TRP A 388 12.86 -6.88 12.87
CA TRP A 388 11.50 -6.39 13.09
C TRP A 388 10.78 -7.23 14.13
N ARG A 389 10.08 -6.58 15.02
CA ARG A 389 9.22 -7.23 16.01
C ARG A 389 8.09 -6.30 16.46
N PRO A 390 6.96 -6.85 16.87
CA PRO A 390 5.93 -6.14 17.62
C PRO A 390 6.46 -5.58 18.95
N SER A 391 5.70 -4.68 19.53
CA SER A 391 6.03 -3.97 20.78
C SER A 391 4.84 -3.92 21.74
N ASP A 392 5.09 -3.43 22.96
CA ASP A 392 4.05 -3.26 23.98
C ASP A 392 2.95 -2.27 23.54
N ILE A 393 3.29 -1.31 22.67
CA ILE A 393 2.29 -0.38 22.10
C ILE A 393 1.34 -1.15 21.19
N ASP A 394 1.84 -2.11 20.42
CA ASP A 394 1.02 -2.91 19.51
C ASP A 394 0.02 -3.79 20.30
N GLU A 395 0.47 -4.45 21.40
CA GLU A 395 -0.42 -5.20 22.29
C GLU A 395 -1.48 -4.28 22.92
N ARG A 396 -1.08 -3.10 23.42
CA ARG A 396 -2.04 -2.13 23.97
C ARG A 396 -3.05 -1.64 22.92
N THR A 397 -2.60 -1.43 21.70
CA THR A 397 -3.47 -1.00 20.59
C THR A 397 -4.52 -2.07 20.28
N PHE A 398 -4.10 -3.33 20.17
CA PHE A 398 -5.05 -4.44 20.00
C PHE A 398 -6.03 -4.52 21.15
N ARG A 399 -5.54 -4.45 22.37
CA ARG A 399 -6.35 -4.60 23.60
C ARG A 399 -7.40 -3.47 23.69
N SER A 400 -6.96 -2.23 23.57
CA SER A 400 -7.84 -1.05 23.59
C SER A 400 -8.90 -1.14 22.47
N CYS A 401 -8.50 -1.54 21.26
CA CYS A 401 -9.43 -1.69 20.15
C CYS A 401 -10.49 -2.77 20.44
N VAL A 402 -10.11 -3.93 20.98
CA VAL A 402 -11.02 -5.04 21.34
C VAL A 402 -12.00 -4.62 22.42
N ASP A 403 -11.52 -4.01 23.51
CA ASP A 403 -12.34 -3.62 24.64
C ASP A 403 -13.36 -2.52 24.26
N ARG A 404 -12.89 -1.47 23.57
CA ARG A 404 -13.75 -0.40 23.08
C ARG A 404 -14.73 -0.89 22.02
N PHE A 405 -14.33 -1.81 21.13
CA PHE A 405 -15.22 -2.39 20.14
C PHE A 405 -16.33 -3.23 20.77
N SER A 406 -16.00 -4.00 21.81
CA SER A 406 -17.00 -4.75 22.59
C SER A 406 -18.05 -3.81 23.19
N ALA A 407 -17.61 -2.74 23.84
CA ALA A 407 -18.50 -1.73 24.43
C ALA A 407 -19.33 -1.00 23.35
N PHE A 408 -18.69 -0.58 22.24
CA PHE A 408 -19.36 0.04 21.10
C PHE A 408 -20.47 -0.86 20.53
N TRP A 409 -20.15 -2.14 20.29
CA TRP A 409 -21.07 -3.11 19.71
C TRP A 409 -22.33 -3.30 20.56
N GLN A 410 -22.16 -3.41 21.86
CA GLN A 410 -23.26 -3.52 22.83
C GLN A 410 -24.06 -2.22 22.96
N ARG A 411 -23.36 -1.07 23.12
CA ARG A 411 -23.99 0.26 23.28
C ARG A 411 -24.87 0.61 22.09
N GLN A 412 -24.48 0.17 20.87
CA GLN A 412 -25.22 0.41 19.65
C GLN A 412 -26.30 -0.67 19.39
N GLY A 413 -26.47 -1.65 20.29
CA GLY A 413 -27.46 -2.73 20.16
C GLY A 413 -27.19 -3.69 18.99
N LEU A 414 -25.96 -3.71 18.47
CA LEU A 414 -25.56 -4.55 17.33
C LEU A 414 -25.42 -6.03 17.73
N ASP A 415 -25.20 -6.31 18.99
CA ASP A 415 -25.18 -7.64 19.58
C ASP A 415 -26.48 -8.42 19.38
N ARG A 416 -27.62 -7.72 19.25
CA ARG A 416 -28.92 -8.33 18.90
C ARG A 416 -28.99 -8.84 17.49
N ILE A 417 -28.22 -8.25 16.57
CA ILE A 417 -28.11 -8.67 15.17
C ILE A 417 -27.04 -9.73 15.02
N CYS A 418 -25.89 -9.53 15.67
CA CYS A 418 -24.73 -10.37 15.57
C CYS A 418 -23.96 -10.35 16.88
N GLY A 419 -23.89 -11.48 17.60
CA GLY A 419 -23.06 -11.66 18.77
C GLY A 419 -21.59 -11.82 18.39
N ILE A 420 -20.69 -11.60 19.34
CA ILE A 420 -19.24 -11.84 19.18
C ILE A 420 -18.81 -12.89 20.22
N GLU A 421 -18.24 -13.98 19.76
CA GLU A 421 -17.51 -14.93 20.58
C GLU A 421 -16.03 -14.58 20.54
N TRP A 422 -15.53 -13.99 21.61
CA TRP A 422 -14.14 -13.57 21.72
C TRP A 422 -13.20 -14.77 21.83
N LEU A 423 -12.07 -14.73 21.12
CA LEU A 423 -11.08 -15.80 21.13
C LEU A 423 -10.26 -15.80 22.44
N ALA A 424 -9.64 -16.94 22.76
CA ALA A 424 -8.95 -17.12 24.05
C ALA A 424 -7.82 -16.11 24.29
N HIS A 425 -7.06 -15.75 23.23
CA HIS A 425 -5.95 -14.79 23.31
C HIS A 425 -6.40 -13.32 23.49
N THR A 426 -7.71 -13.04 23.43
CA THR A 426 -8.23 -11.71 23.79
C THR A 426 -8.56 -11.59 25.29
N ARG A 427 -8.47 -12.67 26.07
CA ARG A 427 -8.72 -12.64 27.52
C ARG A 427 -7.58 -11.90 28.25
N PRO A 428 -7.87 -11.30 29.43
CA PRO A 428 -6.83 -10.71 30.26
C PRO A 428 -5.69 -11.70 30.55
N GLY A 429 -4.45 -11.23 30.41
CA GLY A 429 -3.24 -12.05 30.64
C GLY A 429 -2.75 -12.90 29.46
N ALA A 430 -3.52 -12.99 28.37
CA ALA A 430 -3.05 -13.58 27.12
C ALA A 430 -2.53 -12.49 26.16
N SER A 431 -1.79 -12.83 25.12
CA SER A 431 -1.26 -11.88 24.11
C SER A 431 -2.02 -11.99 22.79
N ILE A 432 -2.52 -10.86 22.30
CA ILE A 432 -3.15 -10.77 20.98
C ILE A 432 -2.07 -10.70 19.90
N VAL A 433 -0.95 -10.05 20.20
CA VAL A 433 0.19 -9.91 19.29
C VAL A 433 0.77 -11.26 18.88
N GLU A 434 0.79 -12.27 19.78
CA GLU A 434 1.25 -13.62 19.44
C GLU A 434 0.38 -14.32 18.38
N ALA A 435 -0.88 -13.92 18.25
CA ALA A 435 -1.81 -14.42 17.22
C ALA A 435 -1.85 -13.51 15.98
N ALA A 436 -1.13 -12.39 16.00
CA ALA A 436 -1.10 -11.44 14.90
C ALA A 436 -0.11 -11.86 13.82
N GLN A 437 -0.37 -11.39 12.61
CA GLN A 437 0.48 -11.57 11.44
C GLN A 437 0.70 -10.20 10.79
N ASP A 438 1.81 -10.04 10.08
CA ASP A 438 2.00 -8.91 9.18
C ASP A 438 0.94 -8.93 8.05
N TYR A 439 0.65 -7.76 7.50
CA TYR A 439 -0.43 -7.60 6.52
C TYR A 439 0.09 -7.31 5.10
N ALA A 440 1.37 -7.56 4.86
CA ALA A 440 2.10 -7.28 3.60
C ALA A 440 2.00 -5.79 3.17
N HIS A 441 2.07 -4.89 4.14
CA HIS A 441 2.06 -3.44 3.96
C HIS A 441 3.38 -2.77 4.44
N PRO A 442 4.56 -3.30 4.07
CA PRO A 442 5.83 -2.76 4.56
C PRO A 442 5.99 -1.29 4.20
N SER A 443 6.45 -0.48 5.18
CA SER A 443 6.58 0.98 5.04
C SER A 443 7.71 1.55 5.91
N GLY A 444 8.03 2.83 5.76
CA GLY A 444 8.76 3.65 6.74
C GLY A 444 10.27 3.77 6.57
N THR A 445 10.93 2.91 5.83
CA THR A 445 12.40 2.75 5.83
C THR A 445 13.21 3.79 5.05
N ALA A 446 12.52 4.67 4.33
CA ALA A 446 13.08 5.84 3.64
C ALA A 446 12.16 7.05 3.85
N ARG A 447 11.70 7.23 5.11
CA ARG A 447 10.63 8.16 5.46
C ARG A 447 10.88 9.59 4.96
N MET A 448 9.81 10.28 4.62
CA MET A 448 9.83 11.68 4.25
C MET A 448 9.87 12.60 5.49
N GLY A 449 10.41 13.81 5.30
CA GLY A 449 10.46 14.84 6.33
C GLY A 449 11.20 16.07 5.84
N THR A 450 11.31 17.07 6.70
CA THR A 450 11.98 18.35 6.40
C THR A 450 13.44 18.39 6.85
N ASP A 451 13.84 17.50 7.76
CA ASP A 451 15.23 17.41 8.24
C ASP A 451 15.93 16.23 7.58
N ALA A 452 16.97 16.52 6.79
CA ALA A 452 17.79 15.53 6.10
C ALA A 452 18.49 14.53 7.02
N ARG A 453 18.65 14.83 8.31
CA ARG A 453 19.21 13.89 9.30
C ARG A 453 18.21 12.84 9.72
N GLN A 454 16.91 13.19 9.73
CA GLN A 454 15.80 12.38 10.23
C GLN A 454 14.90 11.85 9.12
N SER A 455 15.21 12.16 7.86
CA SER A 455 14.43 11.75 6.70
C SER A 455 15.31 11.54 5.47
N VAL A 456 14.88 10.66 4.60
CA VAL A 456 15.58 10.32 3.35
C VAL A 456 15.14 11.20 2.20
N VAL A 457 13.85 11.53 2.15
CA VAL A 457 13.25 12.37 1.11
C VAL A 457 12.47 13.53 1.72
N ASP A 458 12.27 14.57 0.93
CA ASP A 458 11.38 15.68 1.25
C ASP A 458 9.90 15.39 0.93
N GLY A 459 9.04 16.40 1.09
CA GLY A 459 7.61 16.29 0.79
C GLY A 459 7.28 16.09 -0.70
N ASP A 460 8.21 16.40 -1.61
CA ASP A 460 8.10 16.15 -3.05
C ASP A 460 8.77 14.84 -3.48
N LEU A 461 9.16 14.00 -2.50
CA LEU A 461 9.80 12.70 -2.69
C LEU A 461 11.22 12.79 -3.26
N LEU A 462 11.85 13.98 -3.31
CA LEU A 462 13.23 14.16 -3.73
C LEU A 462 14.17 13.77 -2.58
N CYS A 463 15.22 13.00 -2.88
CA CYS A 463 16.20 12.58 -1.91
C CYS A 463 17.04 13.78 -1.42
N HIS A 464 17.15 13.94 -0.09
CA HIS A 464 17.98 14.99 0.51
C HIS A 464 19.48 14.85 0.21
N HIS A 465 19.93 13.63 -0.02
CA HIS A 465 21.35 13.28 -0.12
C HIS A 465 21.81 13.03 -1.56
N VAL A 466 20.89 12.85 -2.51
CA VAL A 466 21.17 12.63 -3.94
C VAL A 466 20.25 13.53 -4.77
N ALA A 467 20.83 14.56 -5.36
CA ALA A 467 20.11 15.70 -5.95
C ALA A 467 19.19 15.37 -7.13
N ASN A 468 19.37 14.23 -7.77
CA ASN A 468 18.56 13.79 -8.93
C ASN A 468 17.94 12.40 -8.73
N LEU A 469 17.61 12.06 -7.48
CA LEU A 469 16.97 10.81 -7.12
C LEU A 469 15.66 11.10 -6.38
N SER A 470 14.56 10.55 -6.85
CA SER A 470 13.30 10.50 -6.12
C SER A 470 13.02 9.06 -5.64
N VAL A 471 12.43 8.92 -4.46
CA VAL A 471 11.98 7.62 -3.92
C VAL A 471 10.46 7.67 -3.77
N VAL A 472 9.75 6.71 -4.39
CA VAL A 472 8.29 6.74 -4.47
C VAL A 472 7.69 5.41 -4.02
N GLY A 473 7.00 5.43 -2.91
CA GLY A 473 6.36 4.24 -2.34
C GLY A 473 6.09 4.37 -0.85
N ALA A 474 5.63 3.29 -0.23
CA ALA A 474 5.37 3.26 1.20
C ALA A 474 6.65 3.34 2.05
N ALA A 475 7.84 3.08 1.48
CA ALA A 475 9.11 3.35 2.14
C ALA A 475 9.21 4.78 2.68
N CYS A 476 8.53 5.74 1.99
CA CYS A 476 8.57 7.15 2.34
C CYS A 476 7.57 7.57 3.44
N PHE A 477 6.75 6.65 3.96
CA PHE A 477 5.75 6.98 4.97
C PHE A 477 6.41 7.27 6.32
N PRO A 478 6.16 8.43 6.96
CA PRO A 478 6.57 8.69 8.34
C PRO A 478 5.83 7.80 9.34
N SER A 479 4.55 7.55 9.06
CA SER A 479 3.65 6.66 9.80
C SER A 479 2.62 6.09 8.84
N SER A 480 2.08 4.90 9.11
CA SER A 480 1.24 4.19 8.15
C SER A 480 -0.27 4.44 8.31
N GLY A 481 -0.72 4.93 9.49
CA GLY A 481 -2.14 4.98 9.82
C GLY A 481 -2.79 3.59 9.75
N SER A 482 -4.10 3.50 9.86
CA SER A 482 -4.84 2.24 9.68
C SER A 482 -5.29 1.98 8.24
N ALA A 483 -5.11 2.94 7.34
CA ALA A 483 -5.54 2.83 5.95
C ALA A 483 -4.64 1.90 5.14
N ASN A 484 -5.22 1.13 4.21
CA ASN A 484 -4.42 0.37 3.26
C ASN A 484 -3.55 1.32 2.41
N PRO A 485 -2.23 1.07 2.23
CA PRO A 485 -1.27 2.06 1.74
C PRO A 485 -1.42 2.41 0.25
N SER A 486 -2.10 1.56 -0.53
CA SER A 486 -2.07 1.65 -2.00
C SER A 486 -2.59 2.97 -2.57
N LEU A 487 -3.65 3.56 -1.99
CA LEU A 487 -4.16 4.87 -2.42
C LEU A 487 -3.12 5.96 -2.18
N THR A 488 -2.54 5.98 -0.99
CA THR A 488 -1.51 6.95 -0.60
C THR A 488 -0.24 6.80 -1.45
N ILE A 489 0.21 5.57 -1.72
CA ILE A 489 1.32 5.31 -2.67
C ILE A 489 1.05 5.94 -4.03
N MET A 490 -0.16 5.81 -4.56
CA MET A 490 -0.52 6.36 -5.87
C MET A 490 -0.59 7.89 -5.86
N LEU A 491 -1.05 8.49 -4.76
CA LEU A 491 -1.04 9.94 -4.58
C LEU A 491 0.38 10.50 -4.48
N LEU A 492 1.27 9.82 -3.78
CA LEU A 492 2.71 10.16 -3.76
C LEU A 492 3.34 10.01 -5.14
N ALA A 493 2.97 8.98 -5.91
CA ALA A 493 3.44 8.82 -7.29
C ALA A 493 2.92 9.95 -8.21
N TRP A 494 1.68 10.39 -8.01
CA TRP A 494 1.12 11.56 -8.70
C TRP A 494 1.91 12.83 -8.38
N ARG A 495 2.21 13.06 -7.09
CA ARG A 495 2.97 14.21 -6.61
C ARG A 495 4.40 14.22 -7.15
N ALA A 496 5.13 13.12 -7.02
CA ALA A 496 6.50 12.99 -7.52
C ALA A 496 6.59 13.24 -9.03
N ALA A 497 5.66 12.67 -9.81
CA ALA A 497 5.63 12.87 -11.26
C ALA A 497 5.46 14.36 -11.64
N ARG A 498 4.63 15.10 -10.92
CA ARG A 498 4.43 16.55 -11.15
C ARG A 498 5.66 17.36 -10.74
N ALA A 499 6.27 17.05 -9.59
CA ALA A 499 7.48 17.71 -9.14
C ALA A 499 8.63 17.51 -10.13
N ILE A 500 8.87 16.27 -10.57
CA ILE A 500 9.90 15.94 -11.56
C ILE A 500 9.61 16.63 -12.90
N ALA A 501 8.38 16.55 -13.42
CA ALA A 501 8.03 17.20 -14.67
C ALA A 501 8.25 18.71 -14.60
N SER A 502 7.82 19.36 -13.51
CA SER A 502 8.04 20.80 -13.29
C SER A 502 9.52 21.17 -13.23
N ALA A 503 10.36 20.36 -12.58
CA ALA A 503 11.80 20.60 -12.48
C ALA A 503 12.50 20.45 -13.83
N MET A 504 12.14 19.43 -14.61
CA MET A 504 12.80 19.10 -15.87
C MET A 504 12.31 19.93 -17.07
N THR A 505 11.12 20.53 -17.01
CA THR A 505 10.57 21.36 -18.09
C THR A 505 10.82 22.85 -17.87
N ARG A 506 11.33 23.28 -16.72
CA ARG A 506 11.75 24.67 -16.50
C ARG A 506 12.94 24.97 -17.41
N PRO A 507 12.91 26.05 -18.25
CA PRO A 507 14.10 26.48 -18.97
C PRO A 507 15.18 26.76 -17.94
N ALA A 508 16.43 26.29 -18.22
CA ALA A 508 17.57 26.62 -17.39
C ALA A 508 17.59 28.13 -17.18
N ALA A 509 17.53 28.59 -15.93
CA ALA A 509 17.58 30.01 -15.63
C ALA A 509 18.83 30.52 -16.31
N GLN A 510 18.68 31.50 -17.25
CA GLN A 510 19.80 32.18 -17.85
C GLN A 510 20.59 32.79 -16.69
N VAL A 511 21.74 32.21 -16.42
CA VAL A 511 22.74 32.84 -15.51
C VAL A 511 23.11 34.12 -16.20
N HIS A 512 22.51 35.21 -15.76
CA HIS A 512 22.88 36.54 -16.20
C HIS A 512 24.28 36.79 -15.62
N VAL A 513 25.32 36.49 -16.43
CA VAL A 513 26.69 36.93 -16.10
C VAL A 513 26.67 38.44 -16.32
N PRO A 514 26.86 39.27 -15.27
CA PRO A 514 26.96 40.71 -15.46
C PRO A 514 28.13 40.97 -16.39
N ALA A 515 27.87 41.71 -17.49
CA ALA A 515 28.90 42.14 -18.38
C ALA A 515 29.95 42.92 -17.54
N ALA A 516 31.16 42.38 -17.46
CA ALA A 516 32.27 43.09 -16.86
C ALA A 516 32.46 44.42 -17.61
N SER A 517 32.23 45.51 -16.92
CA SER A 517 32.54 46.86 -17.37
C SER A 517 34.02 46.92 -17.77
N ARG A 518 34.26 47.00 -19.08
CA ARG A 518 35.57 47.41 -19.61
C ARG A 518 35.71 48.91 -19.33
N GLU A 519 36.21 49.28 -18.18
CA GLU A 519 36.81 50.59 -18.03
C GLU A 519 38.18 50.57 -18.69
N ALA A 520 38.30 51.40 -19.69
CA ALA A 520 39.53 51.67 -20.40
C ALA A 520 40.56 52.29 -19.45
N ALA A 521 41.72 51.69 -19.34
CA ALA A 521 42.91 52.35 -18.86
C ALA A 521 43.54 53.10 -20.07
N ASN A 522 43.26 54.37 -20.15
CA ASN A 522 44.14 55.35 -20.80
C ASN A 522 44.78 56.16 -19.71
N VAL A 523 46.07 55.94 -19.48
CA VAL A 523 47.19 56.92 -19.37
C VAL A 523 48.48 56.13 -19.25
#